data_2fe9d536af1ceb9e859bc1151cba83e6
#
_entry.id   2fe9d536af1ceb9e859bc1151cba83e6
#
_cell.length_a   1.000
_cell.length_b   1.000
_cell.length_c   1.000
_cell.angle_alpha   90.00
_cell.angle_beta   90.00
_cell.angle_gamma   90.00
#
_symmetry.space_group_name_H-M   'P 1'
#
loop_
_entity.id
_entity.type
_entity.pdbx_description
1 polymer ?
#
loop_
_entity_poly.entity_id
_entity_poly.type
_entity_poly.pdbx_seq_one_letter_code
_entity_poly.pdbx_strand_id
1 'polypeptide(L)'
;MKNFKLVWSARSECGPNRKKNEDSIYPSTSGNNQPPFKAAVCDGLGGHVSGDIASKIAADTLYKEVEDLKNVINQANKEILQFQDDNPESLGMGTTMPVITINEDALMKIAHVGDSRCYVLSDRNLVKVTEDQNVPGYQNVLKQALGSNEKLNIQEIDFQLQIGDVILLCSDGLYNEVGEEYIKKKMQDGTSADTLVSEVLLLDPKDNVSAIMINLI
;
A
#
# COMPACT_ATOMS: atom_id res chain seq x y z
N MET A 1 12.08 -4.14 -25.91
CA MET A 1 12.16 -3.95 -24.44
C MET A 1 12.65 -2.52 -24.18
N LYS A 2 11.91 -1.72 -23.46
CA LYS A 2 12.37 -0.41 -23.00
C LYS A 2 13.39 -0.67 -21.88
N ASN A 3 14.61 -0.19 -22.02
CA ASN A 3 15.61 -0.34 -20.98
C ASN A 3 15.36 0.76 -19.94
N PHE A 4 14.68 0.46 -18.83
CA PHE A 4 14.41 1.37 -17.73
C PHE A 4 14.77 0.72 -16.40
N LYS A 5 14.93 1.55 -15.38
CA LYS A 5 15.26 1.15 -14.02
C LYS A 5 14.22 1.71 -13.06
N LEU A 6 13.96 0.99 -12.01
CA LEU A 6 13.14 1.43 -10.90
C LEU A 6 14.03 1.84 -9.74
N VAL A 7 13.79 3.04 -9.21
CA VAL A 7 14.42 3.53 -7.98
C VAL A 7 13.31 3.84 -6.99
N TRP A 8 13.37 3.23 -5.82
CA TRP A 8 12.34 3.45 -4.81
C TRP A 8 12.90 3.82 -3.46
N SER A 9 12.10 4.56 -2.72
CA SER A 9 12.24 4.80 -1.29
C SER A 9 11.00 4.25 -0.57
N ALA A 10 11.21 3.72 0.64
CA ALA A 10 10.16 3.06 1.41
C ALA A 10 10.32 3.39 2.89
N ARG A 11 9.24 3.80 3.54
CA ARG A 11 9.21 4.08 4.97
C ARG A 11 7.83 3.81 5.56
N SER A 12 7.82 3.23 6.74
CA SER A 12 6.65 3.00 7.57
C SER A 12 6.99 3.36 9.01
N GLU A 13 6.19 4.21 9.65
CA GLU A 13 6.43 4.73 10.99
C GLU A 13 5.17 4.69 11.84
N CYS A 14 5.39 4.43 13.12
CA CYS A 14 4.33 4.57 14.12
C CYS A 14 3.98 6.06 14.28
N GLY A 15 2.73 6.40 14.09
CA GLY A 15 2.25 7.75 14.38
C GLY A 15 2.36 8.07 15.87
N PRO A 16 2.58 9.35 16.24
CA PRO A 16 2.81 9.76 17.64
C PRO A 16 1.63 9.44 18.57
N ASN A 17 0.43 9.31 18.01
CA ASN A 17 -0.80 9.00 18.73
C ASN A 17 -1.11 7.49 18.79
N ARG A 18 -0.25 6.63 18.20
CA ARG A 18 -0.39 5.18 18.21
C ARG A 18 0.63 4.53 19.14
N LYS A 19 0.29 3.40 19.73
CA LYS A 19 1.20 2.63 20.60
C LYS A 19 2.09 1.67 19.80
N LYS A 20 1.66 1.32 18.60
CA LYS A 20 2.28 0.32 17.74
C LYS A 20 2.09 0.72 16.28
N ASN A 21 3.06 0.39 15.45
CA ASN A 21 2.87 0.45 14.01
C ASN A 21 2.16 -0.83 13.56
N GLU A 22 0.94 -0.67 13.05
CA GLU A 22 0.13 -1.75 12.50
C GLU A 22 0.21 -1.81 10.97
N ASP A 23 0.93 -0.86 10.34
CA ASP A 23 1.23 -0.91 8.92
C ASP A 23 2.41 -1.86 8.64
N SER A 24 2.36 -2.50 7.48
CA SER A 24 3.48 -3.25 6.90
C SER A 24 3.65 -2.90 5.43
N ILE A 25 4.91 -2.81 4.98
CA ILE A 25 5.23 -2.47 3.59
C ILE A 25 6.18 -3.47 2.95
N TYR A 26 6.04 -3.67 1.64
CA TYR A 26 6.98 -4.45 0.84
C TYR A 26 7.33 -3.70 -0.46
N PRO A 27 8.62 -3.49 -0.81
CA PRO A 27 9.79 -3.77 0.04
C PRO A 27 9.85 -2.85 1.26
N SER A 28 10.44 -3.35 2.35
CA SER A 28 10.59 -2.59 3.60
C SER A 28 11.79 -1.64 3.61
N THR A 29 12.62 -1.68 2.58
CA THR A 29 13.83 -0.86 2.45
C THR A 29 13.89 -0.21 1.09
N SER A 30 14.49 0.98 1.03
CA SER A 30 14.77 1.70 -0.20
C SER A 30 15.78 0.96 -1.08
N GLY A 31 15.70 1.14 -2.40
CA GLY A 31 16.60 0.44 -3.31
C GLY A 31 16.42 0.82 -4.77
N ASN A 32 17.03 0.01 -5.63
CA ASN A 32 16.88 0.13 -7.07
C ASN A 32 17.07 -1.23 -7.75
N ASN A 33 16.32 -1.49 -8.82
CA ASN A 33 16.43 -2.71 -9.60
C ASN A 33 15.88 -2.49 -11.03
N GLN A 34 16.12 -3.47 -11.91
CA GLN A 34 15.36 -3.64 -13.14
C GLN A 34 14.07 -4.43 -12.85
N PRO A 35 13.03 -4.33 -13.71
CA PRO A 35 11.87 -5.20 -13.60
C PRO A 35 12.28 -6.69 -13.74
N PRO A 36 11.47 -7.63 -13.19
CA PRO A 36 10.18 -7.39 -12.57
C PRO A 36 10.30 -6.81 -11.15
N PHE A 37 9.35 -5.99 -10.76
CA PHE A 37 9.28 -5.36 -9.44
C PHE A 37 7.90 -5.54 -8.82
N LYS A 38 7.83 -5.60 -7.50
CA LYS A 38 6.58 -5.71 -6.75
C LYS A 38 6.64 -4.88 -5.48
N ALA A 39 5.50 -4.28 -5.11
CA ALA A 39 5.36 -3.50 -3.90
C ALA A 39 3.94 -3.55 -3.35
N ALA A 40 3.81 -3.38 -2.03
CA ALA A 40 2.53 -3.22 -1.35
C ALA A 40 2.67 -2.35 -0.09
N VAL A 41 1.58 -1.72 0.29
CA VAL A 41 1.35 -1.10 1.59
C VAL A 41 0.15 -1.80 2.22
N CYS A 42 0.30 -2.32 3.41
CA CYS A 42 -0.73 -3.04 4.14
C CYS A 42 -0.98 -2.30 5.44
N ASP A 43 -2.16 -1.70 5.58
CA ASP A 43 -2.59 -0.95 6.75
C ASP A 43 -3.44 -1.86 7.63
N GLY A 44 -2.92 -2.19 8.81
CA GLY A 44 -3.59 -3.06 9.77
C GLY A 44 -4.72 -2.34 10.49
N LEU A 45 -5.89 -2.95 10.56
CA LEU A 45 -7.08 -2.32 11.13
C LEU A 45 -6.87 -1.96 12.60
N GLY A 46 -6.69 -0.66 12.86
CA GLY A 46 -6.52 -0.09 14.19
C GLY A 46 -7.78 -0.27 15.06
N GLY A 47 -7.55 -0.52 16.35
CA GLY A 47 -8.64 -0.76 17.32
C GLY A 47 -9.15 -2.20 17.36
N HIS A 48 -8.72 -3.06 16.47
CA HIS A 48 -8.87 -4.51 16.55
C HIS A 48 -7.58 -5.13 17.10
N VAL A 49 -7.69 -6.32 17.65
CA VAL A 49 -6.53 -7.05 18.15
C VAL A 49 -5.71 -7.54 16.96
N SER A 50 -4.39 -7.32 16.97
CA SER A 50 -3.46 -7.93 16.01
C SER A 50 -3.51 -7.39 14.56
N GLY A 51 -3.84 -6.10 14.32
CA GLY A 51 -3.75 -5.48 13.00
C GLY A 51 -2.34 -5.55 12.39
N ASP A 52 -1.31 -5.41 13.23
CA ASP A 52 0.10 -5.59 12.85
C ASP A 52 0.44 -7.00 12.36
N ILE A 53 -0.22 -8.03 12.91
CA ILE A 53 -0.04 -9.42 12.45
C ILE A 53 -0.70 -9.58 11.08
N ALA A 54 -1.92 -9.05 10.90
CA ALA A 54 -2.63 -9.13 9.63
C ALA A 54 -1.86 -8.44 8.50
N SER A 55 -1.41 -7.20 8.71
CA SER A 55 -0.63 -6.45 7.72
C SER A 55 0.70 -7.12 7.39
N LYS A 56 1.37 -7.70 8.41
CA LYS A 56 2.60 -8.45 8.22
C LYS A 56 2.38 -9.72 7.40
N ILE A 57 1.36 -10.52 7.70
CA ILE A 57 1.01 -11.72 6.91
C ILE A 57 0.79 -11.31 5.45
N ALA A 58 0.03 -10.25 5.20
CA ALA A 58 -0.24 -9.77 3.84
C ALA A 58 1.05 -9.35 3.11
N ALA A 59 1.90 -8.54 3.72
CA ALA A 59 3.16 -8.11 3.13
C ALA A 59 4.13 -9.28 2.89
N ASP A 60 4.17 -10.25 3.79
CA ASP A 60 5.06 -11.42 3.72
C ASP A 60 4.71 -12.36 2.55
N THR A 61 3.48 -12.36 2.03
CA THR A 61 3.13 -13.13 0.82
C THR A 61 3.96 -12.72 -0.39
N LEU A 62 4.46 -11.48 -0.42
CA LEU A 62 5.28 -10.96 -1.52
C LEU A 62 6.73 -11.46 -1.53
N TYR A 63 7.19 -12.16 -0.49
CA TYR A 63 8.49 -12.85 -0.55
C TYR A 63 8.47 -14.08 -1.46
N LYS A 64 7.29 -14.62 -1.77
CA LYS A 64 7.10 -15.74 -2.71
C LYS A 64 7.07 -15.23 -4.15
N GLU A 65 7.20 -16.12 -5.13
CA GLU A 65 6.95 -15.77 -6.54
C GLU A 65 5.50 -15.37 -6.75
N VAL A 66 5.29 -14.33 -7.55
CA VAL A 66 3.97 -13.73 -7.81
C VAL A 66 3.68 -13.83 -9.31
N GLU A 67 2.77 -14.72 -9.68
CA GLU A 67 2.27 -14.84 -11.05
C GLU A 67 1.01 -14.00 -11.26
N ASP A 68 0.13 -13.94 -10.26
CA ASP A 68 -1.17 -13.27 -10.31
C ASP A 68 -1.45 -12.56 -8.96
N LEU A 69 -1.70 -11.26 -9.01
CA LEU A 69 -1.93 -10.43 -7.82
C LEU A 69 -3.22 -10.77 -7.09
N LYS A 70 -4.26 -11.21 -7.81
CA LYS A 70 -5.49 -11.67 -7.19
C LYS A 70 -5.26 -12.91 -6.33
N ASN A 71 -4.44 -13.83 -6.81
CA ASN A 71 -4.05 -15.02 -6.06
C ASN A 71 -3.23 -14.64 -4.83
N VAL A 72 -2.36 -13.61 -4.91
CA VAL A 72 -1.62 -13.09 -3.75
C VAL A 72 -2.57 -12.58 -2.67
N ILE A 73 -3.54 -11.72 -3.02
CA ILE A 73 -4.54 -11.21 -2.07
C ILE A 73 -5.37 -12.35 -1.48
N ASN A 74 -5.84 -13.28 -2.30
CA ASN A 74 -6.62 -14.42 -1.80
C ASN A 74 -5.79 -15.32 -0.87
N GLN A 75 -4.52 -15.53 -1.17
CA GLN A 75 -3.62 -16.30 -0.30
C GLN A 75 -3.37 -15.58 1.03
N ALA A 76 -3.09 -14.27 1.00
CA ALA A 76 -2.94 -13.45 2.19
C ALA A 76 -4.21 -13.50 3.06
N ASN A 77 -5.38 -13.33 2.44
CA ASN A 77 -6.66 -13.41 3.12
C ASN A 77 -6.87 -14.77 3.80
N LYS A 78 -6.56 -15.85 3.11
CA LYS A 78 -6.66 -17.21 3.66
C LYS A 78 -5.72 -17.43 4.84
N GLU A 79 -4.47 -16.93 4.74
CA GLU A 79 -3.49 -17.06 5.82
C GLU A 79 -3.91 -16.25 7.06
N ILE A 80 -4.51 -15.05 6.87
CA ILE A 80 -5.05 -14.23 7.96
C ILE A 80 -6.25 -14.94 8.63
N LEU A 81 -7.20 -15.47 7.86
CA LEU A 81 -8.36 -16.20 8.40
C LEU A 81 -7.91 -17.45 9.15
N GLN A 82 -6.95 -18.21 8.61
CA GLN A 82 -6.39 -19.37 9.28
C GLN A 82 -5.71 -19.00 10.61
N PHE A 83 -4.98 -17.86 10.63
CA PHE A 83 -4.37 -17.38 11.86
C PHE A 83 -5.41 -17.04 12.93
N GLN A 84 -6.56 -16.43 12.54
CA GLN A 84 -7.68 -16.19 13.46
C GLN A 84 -8.29 -17.47 14.03
N ASP A 85 -8.45 -18.49 13.18
CA ASP A 85 -8.97 -19.80 13.62
C ASP A 85 -8.05 -20.48 14.65
N ASP A 86 -6.73 -20.37 14.44
CA ASP A 86 -5.71 -20.94 15.33
C ASP A 86 -5.47 -20.09 16.58
N ASN A 87 -5.84 -18.79 16.57
CA ASN A 87 -5.61 -17.81 17.65
C ASN A 87 -6.89 -16.99 17.90
N PRO A 88 -7.85 -17.50 18.68
CA PRO A 88 -9.16 -16.85 18.90
C PRO A 88 -9.09 -15.42 19.45
N GLU A 89 -8.00 -15.06 20.14
CA GLU A 89 -7.74 -13.68 20.61
C GLU A 89 -7.48 -12.69 19.48
N SER A 90 -7.15 -13.17 18.30
CA SER A 90 -6.91 -12.36 17.09
C SER A 90 -8.16 -12.25 16.19
N LEU A 91 -9.30 -12.75 16.65
CA LEU A 91 -10.54 -12.70 15.88
C LEU A 91 -10.93 -11.26 15.52
N GLY A 92 -11.18 -11.03 14.23
CA GLY A 92 -11.52 -9.71 13.70
C GLY A 92 -10.31 -8.87 13.28
N MET A 93 -9.08 -9.40 13.35
CA MET A 93 -7.93 -8.72 12.74
C MET A 93 -8.11 -8.62 11.23
N GLY A 94 -7.57 -7.57 10.65
CA GLY A 94 -7.63 -7.38 9.20
C GLY A 94 -6.61 -6.37 8.71
N THR A 95 -6.52 -6.22 7.40
CA THR A 95 -5.64 -5.24 6.77
C THR A 95 -6.12 -4.85 5.38
N THR A 96 -5.72 -3.67 4.93
CA THR A 96 -5.81 -3.26 3.52
C THR A 96 -4.67 -3.90 2.72
N MET A 97 -4.75 -3.91 1.38
CA MET A 97 -3.63 -4.32 0.53
C MET A 97 -3.79 -3.78 -0.91
N PRO A 98 -3.36 -2.55 -1.25
CA PRO A 98 -2.92 -2.24 -2.59
C PRO A 98 -1.59 -2.94 -2.86
N VAL A 99 -1.55 -3.79 -3.86
CA VAL A 99 -0.35 -4.50 -4.30
C VAL A 99 -0.13 -4.27 -5.79
N ILE A 100 1.11 -4.01 -6.19
CA ILE A 100 1.49 -3.79 -7.58
C ILE A 100 2.59 -4.74 -8.04
N THR A 101 2.59 -5.03 -9.34
CA THR A 101 3.77 -5.55 -10.07
C THR A 101 4.05 -4.65 -11.26
N ILE A 102 5.33 -4.50 -11.62
CA ILE A 102 5.78 -3.78 -12.81
C ILE A 102 6.66 -4.72 -13.61
N ASN A 103 6.29 -4.98 -14.86
CA ASN A 103 7.01 -5.86 -15.75
C ASN A 103 8.02 -5.10 -16.65
N GLU A 104 8.75 -5.83 -17.49
CA GLU A 104 9.78 -5.32 -18.41
C GLU A 104 9.22 -4.40 -19.51
N ASP A 105 7.92 -4.44 -19.77
CA ASP A 105 7.23 -3.57 -20.73
C ASP A 105 6.69 -2.30 -20.10
N ALA A 106 7.02 -2.05 -18.80
CA ALA A 106 6.49 -0.97 -17.97
C ALA A 106 4.95 -1.04 -17.80
N LEU A 107 4.37 -2.24 -17.91
CA LEU A 107 2.99 -2.47 -17.51
C LEU A 107 2.95 -2.69 -16.00
N MET A 108 2.26 -1.82 -15.30
CA MET A 108 1.94 -1.97 -13.90
C MET A 108 0.58 -2.66 -13.78
N LYS A 109 0.54 -3.80 -13.08
CA LYS A 109 -0.69 -4.44 -12.64
C LYS A 109 -0.92 -4.12 -11.18
N ILE A 110 -2.16 -3.89 -10.81
CA ILE A 110 -2.57 -3.54 -9.46
C ILE A 110 -3.72 -4.46 -9.05
N ALA A 111 -3.64 -5.03 -7.85
CA ALA A 111 -4.80 -5.59 -7.17
C ALA A 111 -4.96 -4.87 -5.83
N HIS A 112 -6.22 -4.59 -5.43
CA HIS A 112 -6.49 -3.72 -4.31
C HIS A 112 -7.70 -4.16 -3.49
N VAL A 113 -7.55 -4.10 -2.17
CA VAL A 113 -8.61 -4.23 -1.16
C VAL A 113 -8.35 -3.19 -0.06
N GLY A 114 -9.40 -2.44 0.31
CA GLY A 114 -9.36 -1.46 1.39
C GLY A 114 -9.35 -0.02 0.89
N ASP A 115 -8.68 0.88 1.61
CA ASP A 115 -8.58 2.32 1.30
C ASP A 115 -7.16 2.88 1.28
N SER A 116 -6.14 2.08 1.55
CA SER A 116 -4.76 2.47 1.21
C SER A 116 -4.66 2.70 -0.30
N ARG A 117 -3.89 3.68 -0.72
CA ARG A 117 -3.99 4.22 -2.08
C ARG A 117 -2.75 3.96 -2.94
N CYS A 118 -2.97 3.85 -4.26
CA CYS A 118 -1.95 3.95 -5.29
C CYS A 118 -2.21 5.20 -6.13
N TYR A 119 -1.19 6.05 -6.21
CA TYR A 119 -1.17 7.22 -7.10
C TYR A 119 -0.09 7.06 -8.16
N VAL A 120 -0.35 7.61 -9.34
CA VAL A 120 0.63 7.77 -10.42
C VAL A 120 0.69 9.22 -10.81
N LEU A 121 1.88 9.80 -10.81
CA LEU A 121 2.17 11.08 -11.42
C LEU A 121 2.75 10.83 -12.82
N SER A 122 1.98 11.18 -13.85
CA SER A 122 2.37 11.08 -15.25
C SER A 122 2.12 12.41 -15.96
N ASP A 123 3.08 12.91 -16.72
CA ASP A 123 2.97 14.20 -17.43
C ASP A 123 2.47 15.36 -16.52
N ARG A 124 2.95 15.42 -15.27
CA ARG A 124 2.53 16.37 -14.22
C ARG A 124 1.07 16.23 -13.75
N ASN A 125 0.35 15.21 -14.19
CA ASN A 125 -1.00 14.91 -13.74
C ASN A 125 -0.97 13.80 -12.68
N LEU A 126 -1.57 14.08 -11.53
CA LEU A 126 -1.76 13.07 -10.48
C LEU A 126 -3.03 12.28 -10.78
N VAL A 127 -2.89 10.97 -10.83
CA VAL A 127 -4.01 10.03 -10.98
C VAL A 127 -4.07 9.16 -9.73
N LYS A 128 -5.19 9.18 -9.00
CA LYS A 128 -5.50 8.16 -8.00
C LYS A 128 -5.99 6.93 -8.74
N VAL A 129 -5.21 5.86 -8.73
CA VAL A 129 -5.47 4.64 -9.51
C VAL A 129 -6.42 3.70 -8.78
N THR A 130 -6.28 3.58 -7.46
CA THR A 130 -7.17 2.77 -6.61
C THR A 130 -8.44 3.55 -6.22
N GLU A 131 -9.54 2.82 -6.01
CA GLU A 131 -10.79 3.36 -5.46
C GLU A 131 -10.93 2.94 -4.00
N ASP A 132 -11.17 3.91 -3.10
CA ASP A 132 -11.33 3.63 -1.69
C ASP A 132 -12.60 2.79 -1.45
N GLN A 133 -12.46 1.68 -0.75
CA GLN A 133 -13.55 0.74 -0.49
C GLN A 133 -14.22 1.00 0.86
N ASN A 134 -14.61 2.25 1.13
CA ASN A 134 -15.28 2.67 2.36
C ASN A 134 -16.79 2.58 2.24
N VAL A 135 -17.46 2.46 3.39
CA VAL A 135 -18.93 2.50 3.46
C VAL A 135 -19.42 3.91 3.08
N PRO A 136 -20.40 4.04 2.16
CA PRO A 136 -20.88 5.35 1.75
C PRO A 136 -21.32 6.22 2.95
N GLY A 137 -20.76 7.42 3.04
CA GLY A 137 -21.01 8.35 4.15
C GLY A 137 -20.15 8.12 5.40
N TYR A 138 -19.31 7.08 5.44
CA TYR A 138 -18.43 6.75 6.55
C TYR A 138 -17.01 6.51 6.05
N GLN A 139 -16.22 7.58 5.90
CA GLN A 139 -14.88 7.53 5.29
C GLN A 139 -13.87 6.64 6.05
N ASN A 140 -14.07 6.43 7.34
CA ASN A 140 -13.17 5.61 8.18
C ASN A 140 -13.72 4.19 8.42
N VAL A 141 -14.72 3.75 7.65
CA VAL A 141 -15.31 2.41 7.79
C VAL A 141 -15.16 1.66 6.47
N LEU A 142 -14.30 0.67 6.45
CA LEU A 142 -14.09 -0.18 5.29
C LEU A 142 -15.30 -1.07 5.01
N LYS A 143 -15.64 -1.24 3.74
CA LYS A 143 -16.62 -2.25 3.29
C LYS A 143 -16.08 -3.67 3.43
N GLN A 144 -14.77 -3.81 3.29
CA GLN A 144 -14.04 -5.07 3.35
C GLN A 144 -12.55 -4.82 3.61
N ALA A 145 -11.92 -5.81 4.21
CA ALA A 145 -10.48 -5.90 4.41
C ALA A 145 -10.06 -7.37 4.31
N LEU A 146 -8.80 -7.65 4.09
CA LEU A 146 -8.27 -9.00 4.24
C LEU A 146 -8.50 -9.44 5.69
N GLY A 147 -8.90 -10.69 5.89
CA GLY A 147 -9.25 -11.24 7.21
C GLY A 147 -10.70 -11.01 7.64
N SER A 148 -11.48 -10.18 6.93
CA SER A 148 -12.88 -9.91 7.30
C SER A 148 -13.89 -10.87 6.70
N ASN A 149 -13.62 -11.42 5.51
CA ASN A 149 -14.52 -12.32 4.78
C ASN A 149 -13.73 -13.33 3.95
N GLU A 150 -14.32 -14.52 3.74
CA GLU A 150 -13.72 -15.55 2.86
C GLU A 150 -13.62 -15.08 1.40
N LYS A 151 -14.59 -14.28 0.93
CA LYS A 151 -14.63 -13.76 -0.44
C LYS A 151 -14.47 -12.25 -0.42
N LEU A 152 -13.48 -11.77 -1.16
CA LEU A 152 -13.18 -10.36 -1.34
C LEU A 152 -13.57 -9.89 -2.74
N ASN A 153 -14.07 -8.67 -2.84
CA ASN A 153 -14.23 -7.96 -4.11
C ASN A 153 -12.95 -7.21 -4.44
N ILE A 154 -12.01 -7.91 -5.08
CA ILE A 154 -10.68 -7.39 -5.40
C ILE A 154 -10.80 -6.48 -6.64
N GLN A 155 -10.36 -5.23 -6.52
CA GLN A 155 -10.20 -4.33 -7.67
C GLN A 155 -8.92 -4.71 -8.42
N GLU A 156 -9.01 -4.93 -9.72
CA GLU A 156 -7.87 -5.23 -10.61
C GLU A 156 -7.75 -4.14 -11.66
N ILE A 157 -6.54 -3.60 -11.86
CA ILE A 157 -6.27 -2.49 -12.77
C ILE A 157 -4.94 -2.75 -13.49
N ASP A 158 -4.93 -2.50 -14.79
CA ASP A 158 -3.70 -2.43 -15.59
C ASP A 158 -3.42 -0.96 -15.91
N PHE A 159 -2.18 -0.50 -15.69
CA PHE A 159 -1.74 0.86 -15.96
C PHE A 159 -0.43 0.86 -16.76
N GLN A 160 -0.44 1.44 -17.96
CA GLN A 160 0.77 1.54 -18.78
C GLN A 160 1.60 2.73 -18.32
N LEU A 161 2.77 2.45 -17.76
CA LEU A 161 3.72 3.46 -17.29
C LEU A 161 4.62 3.96 -18.43
N GLN A 162 5.15 5.16 -18.21
CA GLN A 162 6.15 5.81 -19.07
C GLN A 162 7.41 6.13 -18.25
N ILE A 163 8.56 6.24 -18.92
CA ILE A 163 9.78 6.72 -18.28
C ILE A 163 9.55 8.15 -17.78
N GLY A 164 9.89 8.42 -16.55
CA GLY A 164 9.61 9.67 -15.85
C GLY A 164 8.38 9.66 -14.97
N ASP A 165 7.54 8.62 -15.05
CA ASP A 165 6.42 8.46 -14.12
C ASP A 165 6.91 8.16 -12.70
N VAL A 166 6.15 8.67 -11.73
CA VAL A 166 6.37 8.41 -10.31
C VAL A 166 5.13 7.74 -9.73
N ILE A 167 5.32 6.68 -8.95
CA ILE A 167 4.24 5.95 -8.28
C ILE A 167 4.38 6.17 -6.78
N LEU A 168 3.25 6.37 -6.09
CA LEU A 168 3.15 6.39 -4.64
C LEU A 168 2.14 5.35 -4.18
N LEU A 169 2.57 4.42 -3.33
CA LEU A 169 1.69 3.63 -2.47
C LEU A 169 1.72 4.24 -1.07
N CYS A 170 0.56 4.42 -0.43
CA CYS A 170 0.51 4.98 0.93
C CYS A 170 -0.71 4.50 1.72
N SER A 171 -0.57 4.47 3.06
CA SER A 171 -1.67 4.28 4.00
C SER A 171 -2.47 5.57 4.20
N ASP A 172 -3.62 5.47 4.85
CA ASP A 172 -4.53 6.57 5.09
C ASP A 172 -3.95 7.64 6.03
N GLY A 173 -3.10 7.27 6.98
CA GLY A 173 -2.40 8.21 7.86
C GLY A 173 -1.47 9.17 7.11
N LEU A 174 -1.16 8.92 5.83
CA LEU A 174 -0.47 9.90 4.99
C LEU A 174 -1.46 10.84 4.31
N TYR A 175 -2.36 10.33 3.50
CA TYR A 175 -3.18 11.17 2.62
C TYR A 175 -4.29 11.93 3.38
N ASN A 176 -4.72 11.46 4.55
CA ASN A 176 -5.68 12.16 5.39
C ASN A 176 -5.09 13.46 5.99
N GLU A 177 -3.77 13.49 6.22
CA GLU A 177 -3.10 14.66 6.83
C GLU A 177 -2.74 15.75 5.80
N VAL A 178 -2.38 15.39 4.56
CA VAL A 178 -1.79 16.36 3.64
C VAL A 178 -2.59 16.64 2.37
N GLY A 179 -3.48 15.75 1.97
CA GLY A 179 -4.30 15.90 0.76
C GLY A 179 -3.52 15.74 -0.57
N GLU A 180 -4.26 15.60 -1.67
CA GLU A 180 -3.70 15.23 -2.98
C GLU A 180 -2.82 16.29 -3.63
N GLU A 181 -3.11 17.57 -3.44
CA GLU A 181 -2.29 18.66 -4.00
C GLU A 181 -0.87 18.68 -3.39
N TYR A 182 -0.77 18.42 -2.08
CA TYR A 182 0.53 18.30 -1.43
C TYR A 182 1.29 17.06 -1.91
N ILE A 183 0.61 15.91 -2.00
CA ILE A 183 1.18 14.66 -2.54
C ILE A 183 1.70 14.91 -3.96
N LYS A 184 0.90 15.52 -4.83
CA LYS A 184 1.28 15.87 -6.20
C LYS A 184 2.55 16.71 -6.25
N LYS A 185 2.61 17.77 -5.44
CA LYS A 185 3.79 18.62 -5.36
C LYS A 185 5.03 17.82 -4.94
N LYS A 186 4.93 16.98 -3.90
CA LYS A 186 6.07 16.18 -3.42
C LYS A 186 6.55 15.17 -4.45
N MET A 187 5.65 14.54 -5.18
CA MET A 187 6.00 13.66 -6.29
C MET A 187 6.70 14.42 -7.43
N GLN A 188 6.23 15.63 -7.77
CA GLN A 188 6.87 16.50 -8.78
C GLN A 188 8.27 16.96 -8.36
N ASP A 189 8.47 17.25 -7.08
CA ASP A 189 9.73 17.70 -6.51
C ASP A 189 10.75 16.56 -6.35
N GLY A 190 10.37 15.31 -6.65
CA GLY A 190 11.23 14.12 -6.49
C GLY A 190 11.51 13.77 -5.03
N THR A 191 10.59 14.13 -4.13
CA THR A 191 10.72 13.86 -2.68
C THR A 191 10.73 12.35 -2.41
N SER A 192 11.61 11.87 -1.54
CA SER A 192 11.63 10.46 -1.11
C SER A 192 10.50 10.13 -0.14
N ALA A 193 10.15 8.85 -0.02
CA ALA A 193 9.21 8.38 1.00
C ALA A 193 9.69 8.73 2.42
N ASP A 194 11.01 8.66 2.68
CA ASP A 194 11.59 9.03 3.98
C ASP A 194 11.28 10.48 4.35
N THR A 195 11.49 11.39 3.40
CA THR A 195 11.21 12.81 3.61
C THR A 195 9.73 13.06 3.75
N LEU A 196 8.91 12.48 2.86
CA LEU A 196 7.45 12.65 2.88
C LEU A 196 6.84 12.18 4.21
N VAL A 197 7.18 10.97 4.67
CA VAL A 197 6.72 10.45 5.95
C VAL A 197 7.21 11.32 7.12
N SER A 198 8.48 11.78 7.09
CA SER A 198 8.99 12.67 8.14
C SER A 198 8.21 13.99 8.23
N GLU A 199 7.86 14.59 7.10
CA GLU A 199 7.07 15.83 7.05
C GLU A 199 5.65 15.61 7.58
N VAL A 200 5.02 14.48 7.24
CA VAL A 200 3.68 14.14 7.75
C VAL A 200 3.70 13.90 9.26
N LEU A 201 4.73 13.22 9.78
CA LEU A 201 4.88 13.01 11.23
C LEU A 201 4.98 14.32 12.04
N LEU A 202 5.48 15.40 11.44
CA LEU A 202 5.52 16.72 12.09
C LEU A 202 4.13 17.37 12.23
N LEU A 203 3.12 16.86 11.52
CA LEU A 203 1.74 17.35 11.59
C LEU A 203 0.93 16.65 12.70
N ASP A 204 1.57 15.79 13.52
CA ASP A 204 0.95 15.02 14.60
C ASP A 204 -0.20 14.10 14.13
N PRO A 205 0.06 13.21 13.12
CA PRO A 205 -0.97 12.37 12.54
C PRO A 205 -1.59 11.45 13.60
N LYS A 206 -2.88 11.15 13.38
CA LYS A 206 -3.65 10.27 14.29
C LYS A 206 -3.37 8.78 14.06
N ASP A 207 -2.73 8.44 12.92
CA ASP A 207 -2.49 7.07 12.51
C ASP A 207 -1.02 6.78 12.19
N ASN A 208 -0.71 5.51 11.93
CA ASN A 208 0.55 5.08 11.36
C ASN A 208 0.72 5.68 9.96
N VAL A 209 1.94 5.98 9.57
CA VAL A 209 2.24 6.66 8.29
C VAL A 209 3.19 5.82 7.47
N SER A 210 2.71 5.33 6.33
CA SER A 210 3.48 4.47 5.44
C SER A 210 3.46 4.95 4.01
N ALA A 211 4.62 4.90 3.34
CA ALA A 211 4.78 5.27 1.95
C ALA A 211 5.85 4.45 1.24
N ILE A 212 5.60 4.13 -0.03
CA ILE A 212 6.60 3.67 -0.99
C ILE A 212 6.52 4.59 -2.20
N MET A 213 7.62 5.29 -2.51
CA MET A 213 7.76 6.16 -3.68
C MET A 213 8.65 5.47 -4.71
N ILE A 214 8.18 5.31 -5.94
CA ILE A 214 8.88 4.55 -7.00
C ILE A 214 8.99 5.44 -8.23
N ASN A 215 10.22 5.60 -8.74
CA ASN A 215 10.52 6.38 -9.95
C ASN A 215 10.94 5.44 -11.08
N LEU A 216 10.37 5.64 -12.27
CA LEU A 216 10.82 5.00 -13.51
C LEU A 216 11.85 5.91 -14.19
N ILE A 217 13.10 5.46 -14.32
CA ILE A 217 14.20 6.24 -14.89
C ILE A 217 14.93 5.48 -16.02
#